data_3f22fca1a890bb835c70fa638df5ebc4
#
_entry.id   3f22fca1a890bb835c70fa638df5ebc4
#
_cell.length_a   1.000
_cell.length_b   1.000
_cell.length_c   1.000
_cell.angle_alpha   90.00
_cell.angle_beta   90.00
_cell.angle_gamma   90.00
#
_symmetry.space_group_name_H-M   'P 1'
#
loop_
_entity.id
_entity.type
_entity.pdbx_description
1 polymer ?
#
loop_
_entity_poly.entity_id
_entity_poly.type
_entity_poly.pdbx_seq_one_letter_code
_entity_poly.pdbx_strand_id
1 'polypeptide(L)'
;MSVKIALAGNPNSGKTTLFNALTGQNQYVGNWPGVTVEKKEGKLKGYDDVVIQDLPGIYSLSPYTLEEVVSRNYLINEKPDAILDIVDGTNIERNLYLTTQLIELGIPVVVAVNMMDLVRKNGDTIDIKKLGEAIGCKIIEISALKGEGIEKAAALAVSEAKSAVKAAPAEVFDGKVEDVITAIESEIKGKVDDSLLRWYAVKLFERDEKVVTSFSLLPKIGRASCRERV
;
A
#
# COMPACT_ATOMS: atom_id res chain seq x y z
N MET A 1 -22.85 -3.04 -4.65
CA MET A 1 -21.81 -3.05 -3.60
C MET A 1 -21.05 -1.73 -3.73
N SER A 2 -20.71 -1.07 -2.62
CA SER A 2 -19.89 0.12 -2.65
C SER A 2 -18.43 -0.26 -2.90
N VAL A 3 -17.75 0.47 -3.76
CA VAL A 3 -16.31 0.35 -4.01
C VAL A 3 -15.57 1.00 -2.85
N LYS A 4 -14.59 0.30 -2.27
CA LYS A 4 -13.76 0.79 -1.18
C LYS A 4 -12.33 1.06 -1.68
N ILE A 5 -11.85 2.28 -1.53
CA ILE A 5 -10.47 2.67 -1.84
C ILE A 5 -9.78 3.07 -0.55
N ALA A 6 -8.65 2.42 -0.24
CA ALA A 6 -7.80 2.82 0.87
C ALA A 6 -6.89 3.96 0.45
N LEU A 7 -6.84 5.05 1.22
CA LEU A 7 -5.86 6.11 1.07
C LEU A 7 -4.69 5.84 2.02
N ALA A 8 -3.55 5.48 1.46
CA ALA A 8 -2.30 5.21 2.17
C ALA A 8 -1.26 6.30 1.93
N GLY A 9 -0.21 6.31 2.70
CA GLY A 9 0.94 7.19 2.51
C GLY A 9 1.69 7.48 3.79
N ASN A 10 2.90 8.00 3.64
CA ASN A 10 3.76 8.35 4.75
C ASN A 10 3.22 9.55 5.55
N PRO A 11 3.58 9.69 6.82
CA PRO A 11 3.34 10.92 7.56
C PRO A 11 3.89 12.14 6.80
N ASN A 12 3.11 13.21 6.77
CA ASN A 12 3.43 14.50 6.10
C ASN A 12 3.51 14.44 4.56
N SER A 13 3.12 13.36 3.90
CA SER A 13 3.03 13.29 2.44
C SER A 13 1.91 14.14 1.82
N GLY A 14 1.06 14.78 2.65
CA GLY A 14 -0.12 15.55 2.22
C GLY A 14 -1.42 14.74 2.18
N LYS A 15 -1.44 13.56 2.82
CA LYS A 15 -2.56 12.61 2.83
C LYS A 15 -3.87 13.26 3.31
N THR A 16 -3.87 13.98 4.43
CA THR A 16 -5.06 14.67 4.95
C THR A 16 -5.58 15.73 3.97
N THR A 17 -4.68 16.47 3.31
CA THR A 17 -5.06 17.46 2.30
C THR A 17 -5.75 16.78 1.12
N LEU A 18 -5.18 15.68 0.63
CA LEU A 18 -5.77 14.91 -0.46
C LEU A 18 -7.11 14.30 -0.05
N PHE A 19 -7.22 13.70 1.14
CA PHE A 19 -8.47 13.14 1.66
C PHE A 19 -9.60 14.18 1.70
N ASN A 20 -9.31 15.37 2.25
CA ASN A 20 -10.29 16.46 2.31
C ASN A 20 -10.69 16.95 0.93
N ALA A 21 -9.76 17.02 -0.01
CA ALA A 21 -10.07 17.41 -1.39
C ALA A 21 -10.96 16.38 -2.10
N LEU A 22 -10.71 15.09 -1.89
CA LEU A 22 -11.46 13.97 -2.46
C LEU A 22 -12.88 13.84 -1.89
N THR A 23 -13.07 14.03 -0.57
CA THR A 23 -14.33 13.72 0.12
C THR A 23 -15.14 14.97 0.49
N GLY A 24 -14.50 16.13 0.64
CA GLY A 24 -15.16 17.37 1.07
C GLY A 24 -15.69 17.28 2.50
N GLN A 25 -16.96 17.65 2.70
CA GLN A 25 -17.63 17.64 4.02
C GLN A 25 -18.29 16.29 4.37
N ASN A 26 -18.34 15.35 3.43
CA ASN A 26 -19.02 14.07 3.61
C ASN A 26 -18.08 13.04 4.23
N GLN A 27 -17.64 13.31 5.46
CA GLN A 27 -16.68 12.48 6.20
C GLN A 27 -17.31 11.94 7.48
N TYR A 28 -17.00 10.71 7.79
CA TYR A 28 -17.23 10.11 9.10
C TYR A 28 -15.89 10.02 9.85
N VAL A 29 -15.87 10.49 11.08
CA VAL A 29 -14.70 10.46 11.97
C VAL A 29 -15.04 9.66 13.22
N GLY A 30 -14.23 8.70 13.56
CA GLY A 30 -14.34 7.84 14.74
C GLY A 30 -12.98 7.30 15.15
N ASN A 31 -12.98 6.20 15.89
CA ASN A 31 -11.75 5.47 16.20
C ASN A 31 -11.80 4.07 15.60
N TRP A 32 -10.64 3.53 15.29
CA TRP A 32 -10.52 2.14 14.92
C TRP A 32 -10.92 1.25 16.10
N PRO A 33 -11.61 0.11 15.86
CA PRO A 33 -12.09 -0.75 16.94
C PRO A 33 -10.95 -1.19 17.87
N GLY A 34 -11.14 -0.97 19.19
CA GLY A 34 -10.22 -1.42 20.23
C GLY A 34 -8.94 -0.60 20.40
N VAL A 35 -8.78 0.51 19.67
CA VAL A 35 -7.60 1.39 19.77
C VAL A 35 -7.98 2.87 19.73
N THR A 36 -7.07 3.74 20.16
CA THR A 36 -7.27 5.21 20.16
C THR A 36 -6.87 5.88 18.84
N VAL A 37 -6.58 5.09 17.82
CA VAL A 37 -6.19 5.59 16.49
C VAL A 37 -7.43 6.09 15.76
N GLU A 38 -7.36 7.31 15.20
CA GLU A 38 -8.46 7.93 14.47
C GLU A 38 -8.77 7.19 13.17
N LYS A 39 -10.04 6.94 12.91
CA LYS A 39 -10.59 6.38 11.67
C LYS A 39 -11.35 7.47 10.92
N LYS A 40 -11.02 7.70 9.66
CA LYS A 40 -11.72 8.61 8.77
C LYS A 40 -12.15 7.89 7.51
N GLU A 41 -13.41 8.02 7.16
CA GLU A 41 -13.92 7.57 5.88
C GLU A 41 -14.83 8.62 5.27
N GLY A 42 -14.94 8.64 3.94
CA GLY A 42 -15.81 9.61 3.26
C GLY A 42 -16.17 9.15 1.86
N LYS A 43 -17.31 9.65 1.36
CA LYS A 43 -17.70 9.41 -0.02
C LYS A 43 -16.84 10.23 -0.97
N LEU A 44 -16.38 9.60 -2.04
CA LEU A 44 -15.65 10.28 -3.09
C LEU A 44 -16.57 11.24 -3.86
N LYS A 45 -16.18 12.49 -4.01
CA LYS A 45 -16.91 13.48 -4.80
C LYS A 45 -17.12 13.00 -6.23
N GLY A 46 -18.35 13.11 -6.74
CA GLY A 46 -18.69 12.68 -8.10
C GLY A 46 -18.90 11.17 -8.28
N TYR A 47 -18.84 10.38 -7.19
CA TYR A 47 -19.05 8.94 -7.21
C TYR A 47 -19.91 8.51 -6.02
N ASP A 48 -21.17 8.19 -6.24
CA ASP A 48 -22.10 7.84 -5.15
C ASP A 48 -21.81 6.45 -4.53
N ASP A 49 -21.16 5.59 -5.29
CA ASP A 49 -20.85 4.19 -4.94
C ASP A 49 -19.42 3.97 -4.44
N VAL A 50 -18.61 5.05 -4.27
CA VAL A 50 -17.21 4.95 -3.87
C VAL A 50 -16.95 5.58 -2.51
N VAL A 51 -16.33 4.82 -1.63
CA VAL A 51 -15.89 5.25 -0.28
C VAL A 51 -14.38 5.25 -0.21
N ILE A 52 -13.80 6.34 0.28
CA ILE A 52 -12.38 6.47 0.60
C ILE A 52 -12.21 6.21 2.09
N GLN A 53 -11.38 5.23 2.45
CA GLN A 53 -10.94 4.98 3.81
C GLN A 53 -9.56 5.60 4.01
N ASP A 54 -9.45 6.63 4.86
CA ASP A 54 -8.15 7.19 5.23
C ASP A 54 -7.46 6.25 6.22
N LEU A 55 -6.27 5.78 5.86
CA LEU A 55 -5.42 4.99 6.76
C LEU A 55 -4.50 5.92 7.56
N PRO A 56 -4.09 5.54 8.77
CA PRO A 56 -3.04 6.24 9.49
C PRO A 56 -1.78 6.41 8.63
N GLY A 57 -1.07 7.54 8.82
CA GLY A 57 0.22 7.75 8.15
C GLY A 57 1.27 6.80 8.70
N ILE A 58 1.85 5.98 7.84
CA ILE A 58 2.80 4.93 8.20
C ILE A 58 4.03 4.96 7.28
N TYR A 59 5.15 4.43 7.75
CA TYR A 59 6.35 4.27 6.94
C TYR A 59 6.52 2.86 6.38
N SER A 60 5.89 1.89 7.02
CA SER A 60 5.95 0.49 6.59
C SER A 60 4.72 -0.29 7.07
N LEU A 61 4.50 -1.47 6.50
CA LEU A 61 3.52 -2.44 7.00
C LEU A 61 4.10 -3.37 8.08
N SER A 62 5.34 -3.14 8.51
CA SER A 62 5.94 -3.84 9.65
C SER A 62 5.38 -3.26 10.95
N PRO A 63 4.78 -4.08 11.84
CA PRO A 63 3.89 -3.57 12.90
C PRO A 63 4.66 -3.16 14.16
N TYR A 64 5.40 -2.06 14.10
CA TYR A 64 6.09 -1.48 15.26
C TYR A 64 5.20 -0.50 16.03
N THR A 65 4.31 0.22 15.35
CA THR A 65 3.39 1.19 15.94
C THR A 65 1.94 0.71 15.86
N LEU A 66 1.03 1.31 16.65
CA LEU A 66 -0.40 1.01 16.56
C LEU A 66 -0.99 1.40 15.21
N GLU A 67 -0.52 2.49 14.62
CA GLU A 67 -0.90 3.00 13.31
C GLU A 67 -0.56 1.98 12.21
N GLU A 68 0.64 1.39 12.25
CA GLU A 68 1.08 0.36 11.31
C GLU A 68 0.27 -0.93 11.49
N VAL A 69 -0.02 -1.33 12.73
CA VAL A 69 -0.88 -2.48 13.02
C VAL A 69 -2.28 -2.29 12.45
N VAL A 70 -2.87 -1.11 12.66
CA VAL A 70 -4.22 -0.78 12.17
C VAL A 70 -4.26 -0.81 10.65
N SER A 71 -3.33 -0.11 10.00
CA SER A 71 -3.27 -0.03 8.54
C SER A 71 -3.08 -1.41 7.91
N ARG A 72 -2.15 -2.20 8.43
CA ARG A 72 -1.89 -3.57 7.98
C ARG A 72 -3.13 -4.46 8.14
N ASN A 73 -3.75 -4.46 9.32
CA ASN A 73 -4.92 -5.28 9.59
C ASN A 73 -6.09 -4.90 8.67
N TYR A 74 -6.29 -3.62 8.42
CA TYR A 74 -7.31 -3.17 7.49
C TYR A 74 -7.07 -3.70 6.07
N LEU A 75 -5.86 -3.53 5.55
CA LEU A 75 -5.51 -3.95 4.19
C LEU A 75 -5.65 -5.48 3.99
N ILE A 76 -5.25 -6.27 5.01
CA ILE A 76 -5.29 -7.73 4.95
C ILE A 76 -6.71 -8.27 5.13
N ASN A 77 -7.49 -7.73 6.08
CA ASN A 77 -8.78 -8.30 6.48
C ASN A 77 -9.94 -7.72 5.67
N GLU A 78 -9.96 -6.39 5.44
CA GLU A 78 -11.05 -5.71 4.72
C GLU A 78 -10.86 -5.75 3.19
N LYS A 79 -9.62 -5.94 2.73
CA LYS A 79 -9.25 -6.08 1.31
C LYS A 79 -9.95 -5.03 0.44
N PRO A 80 -9.56 -3.75 0.51
CA PRO A 80 -10.15 -2.72 -0.32
C PRO A 80 -9.99 -3.04 -1.81
N ASP A 81 -10.86 -2.52 -2.65
CA ASP A 81 -10.86 -2.78 -4.09
C ASP A 81 -9.65 -2.14 -4.81
N ALA A 82 -9.08 -1.06 -4.22
CA ALA A 82 -7.83 -0.45 -4.65
C ALA A 82 -7.17 0.33 -3.50
N ILE A 83 -5.89 0.66 -3.68
CA ILE A 83 -5.13 1.54 -2.80
C ILE A 83 -4.72 2.78 -3.61
N LEU A 84 -5.01 3.96 -3.09
CA LEU A 84 -4.43 5.22 -3.55
C LEU A 84 -3.31 5.60 -2.58
N ASP A 85 -2.06 5.43 -3.01
CA ASP A 85 -0.87 5.72 -2.19
C ASP A 85 -0.34 7.11 -2.51
N ILE A 86 -0.30 7.99 -1.51
CA ILE A 86 0.25 9.34 -1.69
C ILE A 86 1.70 9.40 -1.26
N VAL A 87 2.56 9.76 -2.21
CA VAL A 87 4.01 9.80 -2.10
C VAL A 87 4.50 11.23 -2.16
N ASP A 88 5.35 11.65 -1.23
CA ASP A 88 6.04 12.94 -1.28
C ASP A 88 7.14 12.91 -2.35
N GLY A 89 6.94 13.66 -3.46
CA GLY A 89 7.88 13.74 -4.56
C GLY A 89 9.22 14.37 -4.18
N THR A 90 9.28 15.16 -3.11
CA THR A 90 10.54 15.76 -2.62
C THR A 90 11.41 14.78 -1.84
N ASN A 91 10.84 13.64 -1.40
CA ASN A 91 11.51 12.56 -0.66
C ASN A 91 11.08 11.19 -1.20
N ILE A 92 11.09 11.05 -2.51
CA ILE A 92 10.45 9.93 -3.22
C ILE A 92 11.01 8.56 -2.80
N GLU A 93 12.32 8.39 -2.71
CA GLU A 93 12.97 7.11 -2.37
C GLU A 93 12.46 6.55 -1.04
N ARG A 94 12.40 7.41 -0.01
CA ARG A 94 11.90 6.99 1.31
C ARG A 94 10.42 6.58 1.27
N ASN A 95 9.63 7.28 0.47
CA ASN A 95 8.20 7.03 0.40
C ASN A 95 7.88 5.77 -0.40
N LEU A 96 8.64 5.46 -1.44
CA LEU A 96 8.47 4.26 -2.26
C LEU A 96 8.68 2.96 -1.48
N TYR A 97 9.35 2.99 -0.33
CA TYR A 97 9.47 1.81 0.52
C TYR A 97 8.10 1.28 1.00
N LEU A 98 7.19 2.17 1.38
CA LEU A 98 5.81 1.78 1.70
C LEU A 98 5.08 1.28 0.44
N THR A 99 5.26 1.98 -0.68
CA THR A 99 4.63 1.62 -1.96
C THR A 99 4.95 0.18 -2.37
N THR A 100 6.20 -0.25 -2.27
CA THR A 100 6.59 -1.62 -2.61
C THR A 100 5.86 -2.65 -1.75
N GLN A 101 5.72 -2.39 -0.45
CA GLN A 101 4.98 -3.27 0.46
C GLN A 101 3.47 -3.32 0.18
N LEU A 102 2.89 -2.19 -0.27
CA LEU A 102 1.47 -2.15 -0.66
C LEU A 102 1.21 -2.97 -1.93
N ILE A 103 2.12 -2.93 -2.90
CA ILE A 103 2.03 -3.72 -4.13
C ILE A 103 2.10 -5.23 -3.83
N GLU A 104 2.91 -5.65 -2.86
CA GLU A 104 3.03 -7.05 -2.44
C GLU A 104 1.72 -7.66 -1.92
N LEU A 105 0.76 -6.82 -1.50
CA LEU A 105 -0.57 -7.30 -1.06
C LEU A 105 -1.45 -7.80 -2.21
N GLY A 106 -1.04 -7.60 -3.48
CA GLY A 106 -1.84 -8.00 -4.66
C GLY A 106 -3.13 -7.20 -4.84
N ILE A 107 -3.29 -6.09 -4.11
CA ILE A 107 -4.38 -5.12 -4.28
C ILE A 107 -3.93 -4.10 -5.33
N PRO A 108 -4.77 -3.69 -6.29
CA PRO A 108 -4.41 -2.65 -7.26
C PRO A 108 -3.96 -1.37 -6.55
N VAL A 109 -2.76 -0.88 -6.89
CA VAL A 109 -2.16 0.34 -6.33
C VAL A 109 -2.07 1.41 -7.39
N VAL A 110 -2.54 2.61 -7.05
CA VAL A 110 -2.30 3.85 -7.81
C VAL A 110 -1.45 4.76 -6.96
N VAL A 111 -0.32 5.20 -7.48
CA VAL A 111 0.59 6.12 -6.79
C VAL A 111 0.31 7.55 -7.21
N ALA A 112 -0.02 8.40 -6.25
CA ALA A 112 -0.16 9.84 -6.43
C ALA A 112 1.11 10.55 -5.91
N VAL A 113 2.01 10.92 -6.83
CA VAL A 113 3.22 11.67 -6.46
C VAL A 113 2.83 13.13 -6.20
N ASN A 114 2.85 13.51 -4.94
CA ASN A 114 2.45 14.83 -4.45
C ASN A 114 3.63 15.81 -4.38
N MET A 115 3.33 17.07 -4.16
CA MET A 115 4.30 18.16 -4.06
C MET A 115 5.11 18.38 -5.34
N MET A 116 4.56 18.00 -6.51
CA MET A 116 5.22 18.17 -7.79
C MET A 116 5.49 19.62 -8.15
N ASP A 117 4.74 20.56 -7.59
CA ASP A 117 5.03 21.99 -7.67
C ASP A 117 6.35 22.37 -6.96
N LEU A 118 6.66 21.73 -5.83
CA LEU A 118 7.93 21.93 -5.11
C LEU A 118 9.09 21.25 -5.85
N VAL A 119 8.90 20.02 -6.36
CA VAL A 119 9.89 19.31 -7.17
C VAL A 119 10.33 20.19 -8.35
N ARG A 120 9.36 20.71 -9.12
CA ARG A 120 9.64 21.60 -10.25
C ARG A 120 10.30 22.93 -9.82
N LYS A 121 9.88 23.50 -8.69
CA LYS A 121 10.47 24.73 -8.14
C LYS A 121 11.95 24.54 -7.76
N ASN A 122 12.31 23.35 -7.29
CA ASN A 122 13.70 23.01 -6.95
C ASN A 122 14.56 22.72 -8.20
N GLY A 123 13.96 22.66 -9.39
CA GLY A 123 14.64 22.29 -10.62
C GLY A 123 14.78 20.78 -10.87
N ASP A 124 14.14 19.98 -10.01
CA ASP A 124 14.14 18.52 -10.11
C ASP A 124 13.06 18.03 -11.08
N THR A 125 13.25 16.83 -11.59
CA THR A 125 12.30 16.14 -12.48
C THR A 125 12.16 14.67 -12.06
N ILE A 126 10.94 14.15 -12.14
CA ILE A 126 10.65 12.73 -11.90
C ILE A 126 10.06 12.16 -13.20
N ASP A 127 10.68 11.14 -13.75
CA ASP A 127 10.14 10.41 -14.89
C ASP A 127 9.06 9.44 -14.43
N ILE A 128 7.84 9.94 -14.35
CA ILE A 128 6.66 9.21 -13.88
C ILE A 128 6.43 7.92 -14.68
N LYS A 129 6.68 7.95 -15.99
CA LYS A 129 6.47 6.78 -16.84
C LYS A 129 7.47 5.67 -16.52
N LYS A 130 8.77 6.00 -16.49
CA LYS A 130 9.80 5.03 -16.13
C LYS A 130 9.63 4.51 -14.71
N LEU A 131 9.24 5.37 -13.77
CA LEU A 131 8.97 4.96 -12.41
C LEU A 131 7.81 3.96 -12.36
N GLY A 132 6.71 4.24 -13.08
CA GLY A 132 5.56 3.33 -13.16
C GLY A 132 5.91 1.97 -13.78
N GLU A 133 6.73 1.98 -14.85
CA GLU A 133 7.25 0.76 -15.47
C GLU A 133 8.13 -0.05 -14.50
N ALA A 134 8.98 0.64 -13.72
CA ALA A 134 9.91 -0.01 -12.78
C ALA A 134 9.21 -0.66 -11.58
N ILE A 135 8.16 -0.02 -11.05
CA ILE A 135 7.43 -0.54 -9.86
C ILE A 135 6.15 -1.30 -10.21
N GLY A 136 5.79 -1.35 -11.50
CA GLY A 136 4.65 -2.15 -11.99
C GLY A 136 3.28 -1.61 -11.60
N CYS A 137 3.13 -0.30 -11.34
CA CYS A 137 1.85 0.32 -11.01
C CYS A 137 1.60 1.64 -11.75
N LYS A 138 0.34 2.10 -11.73
CA LYS A 138 -0.02 3.38 -12.34
C LYS A 138 0.36 4.53 -11.42
N ILE A 139 1.01 5.55 -12.00
CA ILE A 139 1.47 6.73 -11.28
C ILE A 139 0.86 7.98 -11.89
N ILE A 140 0.54 8.94 -11.03
CA ILE A 140 0.06 10.26 -11.44
C ILE A 140 0.71 11.36 -10.59
N GLU A 141 1.03 12.47 -11.23
CA GLU A 141 1.50 13.69 -10.56
C GLU A 141 0.33 14.47 -9.99
N ILE A 142 0.49 14.94 -8.75
CA ILE A 142 -0.47 15.83 -8.10
C ILE A 142 0.23 16.98 -7.36
N SER A 143 -0.54 18.03 -7.08
CA SER A 143 -0.27 18.99 -6.01
C SER A 143 -1.56 19.13 -5.20
N ALA A 144 -1.64 18.39 -4.09
CA ALA A 144 -2.83 18.37 -3.26
C ALA A 144 -3.18 19.76 -2.70
N LEU A 145 -2.15 20.57 -2.39
CA LEU A 145 -2.33 21.94 -1.90
C LEU A 145 -2.93 22.87 -2.97
N LYS A 146 -2.56 22.68 -4.24
CA LYS A 146 -3.06 23.50 -5.38
C LYS A 146 -4.32 22.91 -6.01
N GLY A 147 -4.72 21.70 -5.64
CA GLY A 147 -5.84 21.00 -6.26
C GLY A 147 -5.53 20.41 -7.64
N GLU A 148 -4.24 20.38 -8.04
CA GLU A 148 -3.83 19.88 -9.35
C GLU A 148 -3.77 18.35 -9.38
N GLY A 149 -4.34 17.73 -10.42
CA GLY A 149 -4.27 16.28 -10.67
C GLY A 149 -5.17 15.40 -9.79
N ILE A 150 -5.85 15.95 -8.76
CA ILE A 150 -6.65 15.19 -7.79
C ILE A 150 -7.78 14.40 -8.44
N GLU A 151 -8.57 15.03 -9.33
CA GLU A 151 -9.68 14.37 -10.03
C GLU A 151 -9.19 13.22 -10.91
N LYS A 152 -8.04 13.41 -11.57
CA LYS A 152 -7.43 12.36 -12.39
C LYS A 152 -6.94 11.20 -11.52
N ALA A 153 -6.36 11.48 -10.35
CA ALA A 153 -5.94 10.46 -9.40
C ALA A 153 -7.13 9.66 -8.88
N ALA A 154 -8.22 10.34 -8.53
CA ALA A 154 -9.48 9.71 -8.14
C ALA A 154 -10.05 8.81 -9.24
N ALA A 155 -10.18 9.33 -10.46
CA ALA A 155 -10.70 8.57 -11.60
C ALA A 155 -9.83 7.33 -11.91
N LEU A 156 -8.52 7.47 -11.81
CA LEU A 156 -7.58 6.36 -12.01
C LEU A 156 -7.75 5.29 -10.93
N ALA A 157 -7.83 5.69 -9.65
CA ALA A 157 -8.05 4.76 -8.54
C ALA A 157 -9.40 4.03 -8.65
N VAL A 158 -10.47 4.72 -9.06
CA VAL A 158 -11.78 4.11 -9.32
C VAL A 158 -11.72 3.13 -10.49
N SER A 159 -10.99 3.48 -11.55
CA SER A 159 -10.80 2.59 -12.71
C SER A 159 -10.10 1.30 -12.32
N GLU A 160 -9.03 1.40 -11.51
CA GLU A 160 -8.31 0.23 -11.01
C GLU A 160 -9.18 -0.61 -10.06
N ALA A 161 -9.93 0.04 -9.15
CA ALA A 161 -10.84 -0.65 -8.22
C ALA A 161 -11.96 -1.42 -8.94
N LYS A 162 -12.42 -0.92 -10.08
CA LYS A 162 -13.46 -1.57 -10.92
C LYS A 162 -12.88 -2.55 -11.96
N SER A 163 -11.55 -2.62 -12.09
CA SER A 163 -10.90 -3.55 -13.01
C SER A 163 -11.02 -4.98 -12.49
N ALA A 164 -11.33 -5.90 -13.40
CA ALA A 164 -11.31 -7.33 -13.08
C ALA A 164 -9.88 -7.91 -13.02
N VAL A 165 -8.89 -7.12 -13.41
CA VAL A 165 -7.48 -7.54 -13.42
C VAL A 165 -6.90 -7.31 -12.03
N LYS A 166 -6.66 -8.42 -11.30
CA LYS A 166 -5.87 -8.34 -10.06
C LYS A 166 -4.43 -7.99 -10.41
N ALA A 167 -3.84 -7.07 -9.65
CA ALA A 167 -2.42 -6.79 -9.77
C ALA A 167 -1.64 -8.07 -9.45
N ALA A 168 -0.82 -8.54 -10.39
CA ALA A 168 0.15 -9.57 -10.07
C ALA A 168 1.29 -8.90 -9.27
N PRO A 169 1.70 -9.47 -8.14
CA PRO A 169 2.87 -8.98 -7.42
C PRO A 169 4.07 -8.97 -8.36
N ALA A 170 4.79 -7.85 -8.44
CA ALA A 170 6.00 -7.78 -9.25
C ALA A 170 7.09 -8.65 -8.62
N GLU A 171 7.82 -9.41 -9.44
CA GLU A 171 9.07 -10.05 -9.03
C GLU A 171 10.14 -8.95 -8.95
N VAL A 172 10.45 -8.49 -7.73
CA VAL A 172 11.36 -7.34 -7.51
C VAL A 172 12.70 -7.76 -6.92
N PHE A 173 12.86 -9.02 -6.53
CA PHE A 173 14.09 -9.53 -5.93
C PHE A 173 14.97 -10.24 -6.96
N ASP A 174 16.24 -10.47 -6.61
CA ASP A 174 17.11 -11.29 -7.45
C ASP A 174 16.64 -12.77 -7.49
N GLY A 175 17.06 -13.51 -8.52
CA GLY A 175 16.56 -14.86 -8.75
C GLY A 175 16.74 -15.82 -7.57
N LYS A 176 17.81 -15.67 -6.77
CA LYS A 176 18.05 -16.53 -5.58
C LYS A 176 17.06 -16.23 -4.45
N VAL A 177 16.71 -14.97 -4.27
CA VAL A 177 15.70 -14.56 -3.29
C VAL A 177 14.30 -14.98 -3.75
N GLU A 178 13.99 -14.84 -5.04
CA GLU A 178 12.73 -15.32 -5.62
C GLU A 178 12.57 -16.83 -5.47
N ASP A 179 13.63 -17.62 -5.68
CA ASP A 179 13.60 -19.08 -5.47
C ASP A 179 13.23 -19.44 -4.03
N VAL A 180 13.78 -18.72 -3.04
CA VAL A 180 13.46 -18.93 -1.62
C VAL A 180 12.03 -18.52 -1.31
N ILE A 181 11.56 -17.38 -1.83
CA ILE A 181 10.18 -16.91 -1.64
C ILE A 181 9.20 -17.93 -2.24
N THR A 182 9.45 -18.42 -3.45
CA THR A 182 8.64 -19.46 -4.10
C THR A 182 8.59 -20.77 -3.30
N ALA A 183 9.72 -21.16 -2.70
CA ALA A 183 9.76 -22.33 -1.81
C ALA A 183 8.88 -22.12 -0.56
N ILE A 184 8.93 -20.91 0.05
CA ILE A 184 8.08 -20.56 1.19
C ILE A 184 6.61 -20.53 0.78
N GLU A 185 6.27 -19.95 -0.37
CA GLU A 185 4.89 -19.94 -0.92
C GLU A 185 4.34 -21.37 -1.02
N SER A 186 5.14 -22.28 -1.55
CA SER A 186 4.76 -23.70 -1.68
C SER A 186 4.45 -24.35 -0.32
N GLU A 187 5.22 -24.03 0.71
CA GLU A 187 5.05 -24.57 2.07
C GLU A 187 3.81 -24.01 2.80
N ILE A 188 3.43 -22.76 2.52
CA ILE A 188 2.30 -22.10 3.18
C ILE A 188 1.01 -22.14 2.36
N LYS A 189 1.05 -22.66 1.15
CA LYS A 189 -0.12 -22.82 0.27
C LYS A 189 -1.23 -23.60 0.96
N GLY A 190 -2.46 -23.07 0.90
CA GLY A 190 -3.63 -23.64 1.58
C GLY A 190 -3.68 -23.37 3.09
N LYS A 191 -2.70 -22.67 3.68
CA LYS A 191 -2.73 -22.21 5.08
C LYS A 191 -3.08 -20.74 5.20
N VAL A 192 -3.01 -20.00 4.10
CA VAL A 192 -3.35 -18.58 3.99
C VAL A 192 -4.23 -18.38 2.76
N ASP A 193 -4.82 -17.20 2.66
CA ASP A 193 -5.55 -16.80 1.45
C ASP A 193 -4.57 -16.69 0.26
N ASP A 194 -4.94 -17.31 -0.86
CA ASP A 194 -4.08 -17.35 -2.06
C ASP A 194 -3.74 -15.95 -2.58
N SER A 195 -4.62 -14.94 -2.36
CA SER A 195 -4.35 -13.55 -2.75
C SER A 195 -3.24 -12.88 -1.93
N LEU A 196 -2.92 -13.41 -0.75
CA LEU A 196 -1.90 -12.91 0.17
C LEU A 196 -0.69 -13.83 0.29
N LEU A 197 -0.64 -14.90 -0.53
CA LEU A 197 0.39 -15.94 -0.43
C LEU A 197 1.80 -15.35 -0.52
N ARG A 198 2.04 -14.52 -1.55
CA ARG A 198 3.32 -13.87 -1.74
C ARG A 198 3.66 -12.93 -0.58
N TRP A 199 2.72 -12.11 -0.14
CA TRP A 199 2.93 -11.20 0.98
C TRP A 199 3.38 -11.96 2.25
N TYR A 200 2.69 -13.07 2.58
CA TYR A 200 3.08 -13.90 3.72
C TYR A 200 4.45 -14.54 3.52
N ALA A 201 4.78 -14.98 2.31
CA ALA A 201 6.08 -15.57 2.01
C ALA A 201 7.23 -14.56 2.19
N VAL A 202 7.05 -13.32 1.69
CA VAL A 202 8.02 -12.22 1.90
C VAL A 202 8.17 -11.91 3.38
N LYS A 203 7.06 -11.78 4.15
CA LYS A 203 7.11 -11.51 5.59
C LYS A 203 7.76 -12.63 6.40
N LEU A 204 7.58 -13.88 6.01
CA LEU A 204 8.29 -15.03 6.61
C LEU A 204 9.79 -15.02 6.26
N PHE A 205 10.14 -14.67 5.04
CA PHE A 205 11.53 -14.48 4.61
C PHE A 205 12.21 -13.37 5.41
N GLU A 206 11.54 -12.23 5.59
CA GLU A 206 11.99 -11.10 6.44
C GLU A 206 12.00 -11.42 7.94
N ARG A 207 11.44 -12.56 8.35
CA ARG A 207 11.27 -12.97 9.75
C ARG A 207 10.44 -12.01 10.58
N ASP A 208 9.36 -11.45 9.98
CA ASP A 208 8.40 -10.64 10.71
C ASP A 208 7.87 -11.43 11.91
N GLU A 209 8.17 -10.96 13.13
CA GLU A 209 7.89 -11.70 14.37
C GLU A 209 6.40 -12.01 14.56
N LYS A 210 5.50 -11.10 14.16
CA LYS A 210 4.06 -11.31 14.29
C LYS A 210 3.55 -12.33 13.28
N VAL A 211 4.09 -12.32 12.06
CA VAL A 211 3.76 -13.33 11.07
C VAL A 211 4.30 -14.68 11.49
N VAL A 212 5.57 -14.76 11.90
CA VAL A 212 6.18 -16.00 12.39
C VAL A 212 5.41 -16.57 13.57
N THR A 213 4.99 -15.73 14.52
CA THR A 213 4.21 -16.16 15.69
C THR A 213 2.80 -16.66 15.30
N SER A 214 2.16 -16.03 14.31
CA SER A 214 0.83 -16.47 13.82
C SER A 214 0.89 -17.84 13.12
N PHE A 215 2.03 -18.16 12.53
CA PHE A 215 2.34 -19.46 11.95
C PHE A 215 2.97 -20.42 12.98
N SER A 216 2.55 -20.44 14.24
CA SER A 216 3.11 -21.18 15.39
C SER A 216 3.48 -22.66 15.15
N LEU A 217 3.61 -23.08 13.91
CA LEU A 217 3.88 -24.45 13.43
C LEU A 217 5.14 -24.59 12.56
N LEU A 218 6.03 -23.57 12.46
CA LEU A 218 7.15 -23.64 11.53
C LEU A 218 8.56 -23.61 12.19
N PRO A 219 8.93 -24.62 13.03
CA PRO A 219 10.34 -24.83 13.40
C PRO A 219 11.22 -25.13 12.17
N LYS A 220 10.63 -25.48 11.01
CA LYS A 220 11.36 -25.93 9.81
C LYS A 220 11.86 -24.79 8.93
N ILE A 221 11.15 -23.69 8.79
CA ILE A 221 11.57 -22.58 7.93
C ILE A 221 12.82 -21.88 8.46
N GLY A 222 12.94 -21.73 9.77
CA GLY A 222 14.15 -21.14 10.41
C GLY A 222 15.45 -21.96 10.23
N ARG A 223 15.37 -23.24 9.86
CA ARG A 223 16.52 -24.11 9.67
C ARG A 223 17.05 -24.15 8.23
N ALA A 224 16.19 -23.89 7.22
CA ALA A 224 16.60 -23.91 5.82
C ALA A 224 17.54 -22.73 5.49
N SER A 225 17.30 -21.54 6.05
CA SER A 225 18.11 -20.35 5.76
C SER A 225 19.45 -20.27 6.54
N CYS A 226 19.67 -21.10 7.57
CA CYS A 226 20.89 -21.10 8.36
C CYS A 226 21.96 -22.11 7.88
N ARG A 227 21.66 -23.01 6.93
CA ARG A 227 22.63 -24.04 6.47
C ARG A 227 23.49 -23.61 5.29
N GLU A 228 23.23 -22.48 4.66
CA GLU A 228 24.02 -22.02 3.50
C GLU A 228 24.97 -20.85 3.80
N ARG A 229 25.33 -20.63 5.08
CA ARG A 229 26.43 -19.71 5.44
C ARG A 229 27.48 -20.46 6.24
N VAL A 230 28.26 -21.29 5.56
CA VAL A 230 29.62 -21.62 5.92
C VAL A 230 30.43 -21.72 4.63
#